data_78aec8a4f9e6ead245b1b9438acf6099
#
_entry.id   78aec8a4f9e6ead245b1b9438acf6099
#
_cell.length_a   1.000
_cell.length_b   1.000
_cell.length_c   1.000
_cell.angle_alpha   90.00
_cell.angle_beta   90.00
_cell.angle_gamma   90.00
#
_symmetry.space_group_name_H-M   'P 1'
#
loop_
_entity.id
_entity.type
_entity.pdbx_description
1 polymer ?
#
loop_
_entity_poly.entity_id
_entity_poly.type
_entity_poly.pdbx_seq_one_letter_code
_entity_poly.pdbx_strand_id
1 'polypeptide(L)'
;MDQTRSVLVVEDEPILRMDIVDFLEDAGYQVWEAEDAKHAIDVLVEHGEICLVLTDVDMPGRMDGLKLASYVHDHFPPLKIIVVSGYRQVDDQDMPPETLFFAKPYDPKRIVRTIDTMLSET
;
A
#
# COMPACT_ATOMS: atom_id res chain seq x y z
N MET A 1 9.17 15.77 -18.17
CA MET A 1 7.76 15.45 -18.35
C MET A 1 7.27 14.61 -17.18
N ASP A 2 6.27 15.11 -16.48
CA ASP A 2 5.80 14.46 -15.29
C ASP A 2 4.89 13.30 -15.65
N GLN A 3 5.25 12.12 -15.17
CA GLN A 3 4.37 10.98 -15.29
C GLN A 3 3.65 10.79 -13.97
N THR A 4 2.33 10.74 -14.03
CA THR A 4 1.53 10.45 -12.86
C THR A 4 1.83 9.03 -12.41
N ARG A 5 2.25 8.87 -11.16
CA ARG A 5 2.52 7.56 -10.60
C ARG A 5 1.28 7.00 -9.96
N SER A 6 1.10 5.70 -10.09
CA SER A 6 -0.09 5.01 -9.61
C SER A 6 0.23 4.20 -8.36
N VAL A 7 -0.62 4.33 -7.36
CA VAL A 7 -0.51 3.57 -6.11
C VAL A 7 -1.82 2.85 -5.84
N LEU A 8 -1.74 1.73 -5.14
CA LEU A 8 -2.90 0.96 -4.70
C LEU A 8 -3.02 1.06 -3.20
N VAL A 9 -4.19 1.47 -2.72
CA VAL A 9 -4.52 1.51 -1.30
C VAL A 9 -5.45 0.35 -0.98
N VAL A 10 -5.05 -0.50 -0.02
CA VAL A 10 -5.83 -1.65 0.41
C VAL A 10 -6.22 -1.43 1.88
N GLU A 11 -7.49 -1.16 2.11
CA GLU A 11 -8.03 -0.84 3.42
C GLU A 11 -9.51 -1.22 3.44
N ASP A 12 -9.91 -2.02 4.43
CA ASP A 12 -11.30 -2.47 4.51
C ASP A 12 -12.25 -1.44 5.11
N GLU A 13 -11.75 -0.47 5.90
CA GLU A 13 -12.58 0.58 6.46
C GLU A 13 -12.75 1.73 5.47
N PRO A 14 -13.99 1.99 4.99
CA PRO A 14 -14.20 2.98 3.93
C PRO A 14 -13.75 4.40 4.30
N ILE A 15 -13.96 4.82 5.54
CA ILE A 15 -13.60 6.19 5.93
C ILE A 15 -12.09 6.36 5.97
N LEU A 16 -11.38 5.41 6.55
CA LEU A 16 -9.91 5.45 6.57
C LEU A 16 -9.35 5.39 5.15
N ARG A 17 -9.95 4.55 4.30
CA ARG A 17 -9.51 4.44 2.91
C ARG A 17 -9.69 5.77 2.17
N MET A 18 -10.86 6.40 2.31
CA MET A 18 -11.13 7.69 1.67
C MET A 18 -10.13 8.75 2.10
N ASP A 19 -9.81 8.78 3.38
CA ASP A 19 -8.92 9.80 3.93
C ASP A 19 -7.53 9.72 3.31
N ILE A 20 -6.93 8.53 3.30
CA ILE A 20 -5.58 8.40 2.74
C ILE A 20 -5.59 8.53 1.22
N VAL A 21 -6.64 8.09 0.56
CA VAL A 21 -6.78 8.27 -0.88
C VAL A 21 -6.80 9.76 -1.24
N ASP A 22 -7.56 10.57 -0.48
CA ASP A 22 -7.62 12.01 -0.73
C ASP A 22 -6.25 12.66 -0.58
N PHE A 23 -5.50 12.30 0.47
CA PHE A 23 -4.15 12.83 0.66
C PHE A 23 -3.23 12.49 -0.51
N LEU A 24 -3.31 11.25 -0.98
CA LEU A 24 -2.46 10.81 -2.10
C LEU A 24 -2.85 11.48 -3.41
N GLU A 25 -4.14 11.62 -3.67
CA GLU A 25 -4.61 12.31 -4.87
C GLU A 25 -4.21 13.78 -4.86
N ASP A 26 -4.33 14.43 -3.70
CA ASP A 26 -3.89 15.82 -3.54
C ASP A 26 -2.39 15.98 -3.79
N ALA A 27 -1.61 14.95 -3.52
CA ALA A 27 -0.17 14.95 -3.76
C ALA A 27 0.19 14.64 -5.21
N GLY A 28 -0.80 14.35 -6.07
CA GLY A 28 -0.57 14.14 -7.49
C GLY A 28 -0.51 12.69 -7.93
N TYR A 29 -0.81 11.75 -7.05
CA TYR A 29 -0.82 10.33 -7.41
C TYR A 29 -2.15 9.92 -8.02
N GLN A 30 -2.10 8.95 -8.92
CA GLN A 30 -3.30 8.24 -9.34
C GLN A 30 -3.50 7.09 -8.36
N VAL A 31 -4.70 6.99 -7.76
CA VAL A 31 -4.93 6.03 -6.68
C VAL A 31 -5.98 5.02 -7.09
N TRP A 32 -5.62 3.75 -6.95
CA TRP A 32 -6.55 2.63 -7.07
C TRP A 32 -6.87 2.14 -5.66
N GLU A 33 -8.05 1.58 -5.47
CA GLU A 33 -8.53 1.16 -4.16
C GLU A 33 -8.93 -0.30 -4.17
N ALA A 34 -8.71 -0.96 -3.04
CA ALA A 34 -9.21 -2.31 -2.81
C ALA A 34 -9.62 -2.44 -1.35
N GLU A 35 -10.64 -3.23 -1.09
CA GLU A 35 -11.18 -3.41 0.25
C GLU A 35 -10.60 -4.63 0.96
N ASP A 36 -9.96 -5.53 0.22
CA ASP A 36 -9.33 -6.73 0.78
C ASP A 36 -8.22 -7.21 -0.15
N ALA A 37 -7.53 -8.27 0.27
CA ALA A 37 -6.39 -8.78 -0.48
C ALA A 37 -6.78 -9.36 -1.84
N LYS A 38 -7.92 -10.05 -1.90
CA LYS A 38 -8.38 -10.63 -3.16
C LYS A 38 -8.66 -9.55 -4.20
N HIS A 39 -9.37 -8.51 -3.80
CA HIS A 39 -9.65 -7.37 -4.68
C HIS A 39 -8.35 -6.68 -5.09
N ALA A 40 -7.40 -6.55 -4.16
CA ALA A 40 -6.10 -5.93 -4.45
C ALA A 40 -5.37 -6.70 -5.55
N ILE A 41 -5.35 -8.02 -5.50
CA ILE A 41 -4.69 -8.83 -6.50
C ILE A 41 -5.36 -8.64 -7.86
N ASP A 42 -6.69 -8.61 -7.90
CA ASP A 42 -7.42 -8.37 -9.14
C ASP A 42 -7.05 -7.02 -9.75
N VAL A 43 -6.96 -5.97 -8.91
CA VAL A 43 -6.58 -4.64 -9.37
C VAL A 43 -5.15 -4.64 -9.93
N LEU A 44 -4.23 -5.31 -9.24
CA LEU A 44 -2.84 -5.39 -9.69
C LEU A 44 -2.70 -6.12 -11.02
N VAL A 45 -3.49 -7.15 -11.24
CA VAL A 45 -3.47 -7.89 -12.52
C VAL A 45 -3.96 -6.98 -13.65
N GLU A 46 -4.96 -6.15 -13.40
CA GLU A 46 -5.55 -5.29 -14.42
C GLU A 46 -4.75 -4.01 -14.67
N HIS A 47 -3.99 -3.54 -13.68
CA HIS A 47 -3.33 -2.23 -13.74
C HIS A 47 -1.84 -2.35 -13.49
N GLY A 48 -1.12 -2.78 -14.52
CA GLY A 48 0.32 -2.98 -14.44
C GLY A 48 1.13 -1.71 -14.21
N GLU A 49 0.50 -0.55 -14.31
CA GLU A 49 1.17 0.73 -14.05
C GLU A 49 1.33 1.04 -12.56
N ILE A 50 0.67 0.29 -11.66
CA ILE A 50 0.79 0.50 -10.23
C ILE A 50 2.22 0.21 -9.79
N CYS A 51 2.82 1.14 -9.04
CA CYS A 51 4.22 1.02 -8.63
C CYS A 51 4.41 0.88 -7.12
N LEU A 52 3.34 1.04 -6.33
CA LEU A 52 3.42 0.91 -4.87
C LEU A 52 2.08 0.43 -4.32
N VAL A 53 2.14 -0.45 -3.32
CA VAL A 53 0.97 -0.93 -2.59
C VAL A 53 1.08 -0.47 -1.14
N LEU A 54 0.04 0.20 -0.66
CA LEU A 54 -0.12 0.59 0.75
C LEU A 54 -1.26 -0.26 1.31
N THR A 55 -0.97 -1.17 2.22
CA THR A 55 -1.97 -2.10 2.72
C THR A 55 -2.06 -2.12 4.23
N ASP A 56 -3.29 -2.19 4.74
CA ASP A 56 -3.55 -2.53 6.14
C ASP A 56 -3.18 -4.01 6.36
N VAL A 57 -2.62 -4.31 7.53
CA VAL A 57 -2.33 -5.69 7.91
C VAL A 57 -3.63 -6.39 8.34
N ASP A 58 -4.46 -5.70 9.10
CA ASP A 58 -5.63 -6.29 9.75
C ASP A 58 -6.86 -6.19 8.84
N MET A 59 -7.04 -7.18 7.98
CA MET A 59 -8.14 -7.20 7.02
C MET A 59 -8.90 -8.52 7.10
N PRO A 60 -10.20 -8.54 6.73
CA PRO A 60 -10.97 -9.77 6.71
C PRO A 60 -10.51 -10.69 5.58
N GLY A 61 -10.87 -11.96 5.69
CA GLY A 61 -10.60 -12.95 4.67
C GLY A 61 -9.41 -13.83 5.02
N ARG A 62 -9.03 -14.66 4.07
CA ARG A 62 -7.96 -15.65 4.26
C ARG A 62 -6.57 -15.05 4.17
N MET A 63 -6.45 -13.90 3.54
CA MET A 63 -5.16 -13.26 3.32
C MET A 63 -5.17 -11.90 3.99
N ASP A 64 -4.35 -11.72 5.04
CA ASP A 64 -4.16 -10.42 5.65
C ASP A 64 -3.13 -9.60 4.87
N GLY A 65 -2.83 -8.39 5.35
CA GLY A 65 -1.91 -7.50 4.65
C GLY A 65 -0.48 -8.00 4.60
N LEU A 66 -0.03 -8.79 5.58
CA LEU A 66 1.32 -9.36 5.55
C LEU A 66 1.43 -10.44 4.49
N LYS A 67 0.41 -11.28 4.37
CA LYS A 67 0.39 -12.29 3.32
C LYS A 67 0.27 -11.65 1.95
N LEU A 68 -0.53 -10.58 1.85
CA LEU A 68 -0.63 -9.82 0.61
C LEU A 68 0.73 -9.23 0.24
N ALA A 69 1.45 -8.65 1.20
CA ALA A 69 2.78 -8.09 0.94
C ALA A 69 3.73 -9.14 0.38
N SER A 70 3.74 -10.33 0.98
CA SER A 70 4.56 -11.44 0.49
C SER A 70 4.17 -11.86 -0.92
N TYR A 71 2.86 -11.93 -1.18
CA TYR A 71 2.37 -12.28 -2.51
C TYR A 71 2.80 -11.26 -3.57
N VAL A 72 2.68 -9.96 -3.22
CA VAL A 72 3.08 -8.88 -4.13
C VAL A 72 4.58 -8.93 -4.41
N HIS A 73 5.37 -9.16 -3.37
CA HIS A 73 6.83 -9.26 -3.52
C HIS A 73 7.20 -10.40 -4.48
N ASP A 74 6.51 -11.53 -4.37
CA ASP A 74 6.84 -12.72 -5.17
C ASP A 74 6.32 -12.64 -6.60
N HIS A 75 5.16 -12.01 -6.81
CA HIS A 75 4.45 -12.07 -8.09
C HIS A 75 4.47 -10.77 -8.89
N PHE A 76 4.74 -9.64 -8.24
CA PHE A 76 4.70 -8.33 -8.88
C PHE A 76 5.96 -7.50 -8.61
N PRO A 77 7.17 -8.08 -8.73
CA PRO A 77 8.36 -7.25 -8.61
C PRO A 77 8.43 -6.28 -9.78
N PRO A 78 8.90 -5.06 -9.63
CA PRO A 78 9.56 -4.47 -8.46
C PRO A 78 8.64 -3.54 -7.64
N LEU A 79 7.39 -3.91 -7.40
CA LEU A 79 6.48 -3.07 -6.63
C LEU A 79 7.02 -2.78 -5.24
N LYS A 80 6.89 -1.52 -4.81
CA LYS A 80 7.21 -1.12 -3.45
C LYS A 80 6.01 -1.40 -2.55
N ILE A 81 6.26 -1.64 -1.26
CA ILE A 81 5.20 -2.04 -0.33
C ILE A 81 5.34 -1.28 0.97
N ILE A 82 4.22 -0.74 1.46
CA ILE A 82 4.09 -0.16 2.80
C ILE A 82 2.95 -0.89 3.49
N VAL A 83 3.16 -1.33 4.74
CA VAL A 83 2.11 -1.95 5.54
C VAL A 83 1.82 -1.07 6.74
N VAL A 84 0.55 -1.01 7.15
CA VAL A 84 0.10 -0.25 8.32
C VAL A 84 -0.72 -1.17 9.21
N SER A 85 -0.61 -0.99 10.53
CA SER A 85 -1.38 -1.78 11.49
C SER A 85 -1.59 -1.01 12.79
N GLY A 86 -2.80 -1.15 13.36
CA GLY A 86 -3.13 -0.57 14.66
C GLY A 86 -3.19 -1.57 15.79
N TYR A 87 -3.19 -2.86 15.47
CA TYR A 87 -3.52 -3.88 16.46
C TYR A 87 -2.35 -4.76 16.85
N ARG A 88 -1.27 -4.75 16.09
CA ARG A 88 -0.12 -5.58 16.41
C ARG A 88 1.15 -4.94 15.93
N GLN A 89 2.25 -5.33 16.56
CA GLN A 89 3.56 -4.96 16.10
C GLN A 89 3.99 -5.89 14.99
N VAL A 90 4.62 -5.30 13.99
CA VAL A 90 5.12 -6.03 12.83
C VAL A 90 6.63 -5.88 12.82
N ASP A 91 7.34 -6.99 12.90
CA ASP A 91 8.80 -7.00 12.84
C ASP A 91 9.27 -7.10 11.39
N ASP A 92 10.49 -6.66 11.14
CA ASP A 92 11.08 -6.76 9.81
C ASP A 92 11.04 -8.18 9.26
N GLN A 93 11.12 -9.18 10.15
CA GLN A 93 11.09 -10.59 9.74
C GLN A 93 9.73 -11.02 9.21
N ASP A 94 8.68 -10.29 9.56
CA ASP A 94 7.31 -10.60 9.11
C ASP A 94 7.02 -10.05 7.73
N MET A 95 7.91 -9.24 7.18
CA MET A 95 7.69 -8.51 5.93
C MET A 95 8.73 -8.88 4.89
N PRO A 96 8.38 -8.81 3.60
CA PRO A 96 9.38 -8.96 2.54
C PRO A 96 10.45 -7.87 2.64
N PRO A 97 11.62 -8.09 2.04
CA PRO A 97 12.68 -7.07 2.02
C PRO A 97 12.19 -5.74 1.47
N GLU A 98 12.70 -4.66 2.05
CA GLU A 98 12.42 -3.28 1.62
C GLU A 98 10.99 -2.81 1.87
N THR A 99 10.17 -3.59 2.58
CA THR A 99 8.83 -3.19 2.99
C THR A 99 8.94 -2.29 4.22
N LEU A 100 8.18 -1.19 4.21
CA LEU A 100 8.14 -0.26 5.34
C LEU A 100 6.85 -0.45 6.13
N PHE A 101 6.94 -0.20 7.43
CA PHE A 101 5.81 -0.34 8.35
C PHE A 101 5.49 0.98 9.03
N PHE A 102 4.20 1.31 9.12
CA PHE A 102 3.71 2.44 9.92
C PHE A 102 2.65 1.96 10.88
N ALA A 103 2.76 2.40 12.14
CA ALA A 103 1.72 2.13 13.14
C ALA A 103 0.57 3.11 12.98
N LYS A 104 -0.66 2.64 13.20
CA LYS A 104 -1.84 3.51 13.26
C LYS A 104 -1.96 4.10 14.67
N PRO A 105 -2.43 5.32 14.82
CA PRO A 105 -2.73 6.26 13.74
C PRO A 105 -1.45 6.84 13.15
N TYR A 106 -1.40 6.93 11.82
CA TYR A 106 -0.25 7.51 11.14
C TYR A 106 -0.58 8.93 10.66
N ASP A 107 0.46 9.71 10.39
CA ASP A 107 0.33 11.02 9.79
C ASP A 107 0.30 10.84 8.27
N PRO A 108 -0.82 11.16 7.59
CA PRO A 108 -0.89 10.98 6.14
C PRO A 108 0.19 11.75 5.38
N LYS A 109 0.60 12.91 5.89
CA LYS A 109 1.66 13.70 5.26
C LYS A 109 2.99 12.95 5.28
N ARG A 110 3.24 12.23 6.36
CA ARG A 110 4.46 11.42 6.48
C ARG A 110 4.43 10.24 5.51
N ILE A 111 3.27 9.62 5.36
CA ILE A 111 3.08 8.55 4.38
C ILE A 111 3.40 9.05 2.97
N VAL A 112 2.83 10.21 2.59
CA VAL A 112 3.05 10.81 1.28
C VAL A 112 4.55 11.08 1.05
N ARG A 113 5.23 11.68 2.04
CA ARG A 113 6.67 11.95 1.90
C ARG A 113 7.48 10.65 1.74
N THR A 114 7.09 9.61 2.47
CA THR A 114 7.76 8.32 2.36
C THR A 114 7.56 7.71 0.97
N ILE A 115 6.34 7.78 0.45
CA ILE A 115 6.06 7.29 -0.89
C ILE A 115 6.87 8.08 -1.92
N ASP A 116 6.92 9.40 -1.80
CA ASP A 116 7.72 10.24 -2.70
C ASP A 116 9.18 9.78 -2.71
N THR A 117 9.73 9.50 -1.53
CA THR A 117 11.12 9.04 -1.41
C THR A 117 11.30 7.67 -2.03
N MET A 118 10.41 6.73 -1.73
CA MET A 118 10.50 5.36 -2.25
C MET A 118 10.43 5.34 -3.78
N LEU A 119 9.55 6.14 -4.36
CA LEU A 119 9.34 6.13 -5.81
C LEU A 119 10.37 6.96 -6.57
N SER A 120 11.11 7.83 -5.90
CA SER A 120 12.16 8.60 -6.54
C SER A 120 13.51 7.90 -6.55
N GLU A 121 13.63 6.74 -5.90
CA GLU A 121 14.88 5.97 -5.81
C GLU A 121 15.01 4.94 -6.93
N THR A 122 14.57 5.23 -8.10
CA THR A 122 14.63 4.27 -9.19
C THR A 122 15.78 4.56 -10.15
#